data_6ebea6e936e3d5ab09967ff6bdbae851
#
_entry.id   6ebea6e936e3d5ab09967ff6bdbae851
#
_cell.length_a   1.000
_cell.length_b   1.000
_cell.length_c   1.000
_cell.angle_alpha   90.00
_cell.angle_beta   90.00
_cell.angle_gamma   90.00
#
_symmetry.space_group_name_H-M   'P 1'
#
loop_
_entity.id
_entity.type
_entity.pdbx_description
1 polymer ?
#
loop_
_entity_poly.entity_id
_entity_poly.type
_entity_poly.pdbx_seq_one_letter_code
_entity_poly.pdbx_strand_id
1 'polypeptide(L)'
;MPENGGLRAQSGQNPNVSYVFRPSSHRRVWAGDPHPLGATFDGTGTNFALFSSSAEHVELCLFGGPGDRSLDEQRIDLHEVDGHIWHAYLPDVTPGQHYGYRVHGEWNPDAGLWHNETKVLLDPYAHRIDGELDWSTACFAYDLDDPDSANSEDSAPFVPLGVVNDRSFDWSGDELLKTPTHESIIYEAHVRGFTMQHPDIPPEQ
;
A
#
# COMPACT_ATOMS: atom_id res chain seq x y z
N MET A 1 17.95 52.70 -12.48
CA MET A 1 18.12 51.33 -12.92
C MET A 1 18.74 50.52 -11.80
N PRO A 2 17.99 49.71 -11.08
CA PRO A 2 18.61 48.56 -10.38
C PRO A 2 18.12 47.24 -11.02
N GLU A 3 19.07 46.33 -11.15
CA GLU A 3 18.97 45.04 -11.81
C GLU A 3 18.09 44.06 -11.03
N ASN A 4 17.25 43.35 -11.75
CA ASN A 4 16.43 42.23 -11.28
C ASN A 4 17.32 41.00 -11.02
N GLY A 5 17.56 40.69 -9.76
CA GLY A 5 18.11 39.41 -9.34
C GLY A 5 17.03 38.35 -9.31
N GLY A 6 16.94 37.54 -10.37
CA GLY A 6 16.07 36.36 -10.42
C GLY A 6 16.57 35.29 -9.46
N LEU A 7 15.75 34.95 -8.48
CA LEU A 7 15.91 33.76 -7.66
C LEU A 7 15.60 32.52 -8.53
N ARG A 8 16.66 31.83 -8.95
CA ARG A 8 16.52 30.47 -9.50
C ARG A 8 16.21 29.52 -8.33
N ALA A 9 15.02 28.93 -8.38
CA ALA A 9 14.70 27.76 -7.59
C ALA A 9 15.69 26.63 -7.97
N GLN A 10 16.50 26.19 -7.00
CA GLN A 10 17.32 25.01 -7.15
C GLN A 10 16.39 23.79 -6.93
N SER A 11 16.05 23.09 -7.99
CA SER A 11 15.47 21.76 -7.94
C SER A 11 16.47 20.83 -7.26
N GLY A 12 16.15 20.43 -6.04
CA GLY A 12 16.93 19.46 -5.29
C GLY A 12 16.78 18.05 -5.89
N GLN A 13 17.52 17.78 -6.96
CA GLN A 13 17.75 16.40 -7.39
C GLN A 13 18.74 15.78 -6.41
N ASN A 14 18.30 14.78 -5.67
CA ASN A 14 19.17 13.93 -4.85
C ASN A 14 19.90 12.96 -5.82
N PRO A 15 21.22 13.13 -6.08
CA PRO A 15 21.90 12.45 -7.17
C PRO A 15 22.28 10.99 -6.90
N ASN A 16 21.81 10.38 -5.80
CA ASN A 16 22.27 9.06 -5.36
C ASN A 16 21.21 7.97 -5.29
N VAL A 17 20.03 8.15 -5.86
CA VAL A 17 19.05 7.05 -5.96
C VAL A 17 19.06 6.52 -7.38
N SER A 18 19.92 5.55 -7.64
CA SER A 18 19.87 4.77 -8.88
C SER A 18 18.75 3.73 -8.74
N TYR A 19 17.62 3.98 -9.37
CA TYR A 19 16.58 2.98 -9.53
C TYR A 19 17.10 1.85 -10.43
N VAL A 20 17.40 0.72 -9.83
CA VAL A 20 17.75 -0.49 -10.59
C VAL A 20 16.45 -1.26 -10.81
N PHE A 21 15.78 -0.98 -11.92
CA PHE A 21 14.78 -1.89 -12.44
C PHE A 21 15.46 -3.25 -12.71
N ARG A 22 15.12 -4.27 -11.95
CA ARG A 22 15.51 -5.65 -12.21
C ARG A 22 14.33 -6.33 -12.89
N PRO A 23 14.38 -6.57 -14.22
CA PRO A 23 13.35 -7.36 -14.87
C PRO A 23 13.33 -8.75 -14.23
N SER A 24 12.15 -9.19 -13.85
CA SER A 24 11.74 -10.49 -13.29
C SER A 24 12.87 -11.49 -13.08
N SER A 25 13.40 -11.57 -11.87
CA SER A 25 13.96 -12.84 -11.39
C SER A 25 12.85 -13.89 -11.56
N HIS A 26 13.18 -15.12 -11.96
CA HIS A 26 12.24 -16.21 -12.22
C HIS A 26 11.52 -16.64 -10.89
N ARG A 27 10.74 -15.73 -10.32
CA ARG A 27 9.93 -16.03 -9.16
C ARG A 27 8.78 -16.93 -9.60
N ARG A 28 8.48 -17.95 -8.82
CA ARG A 28 7.34 -18.82 -9.11
C ARG A 28 6.06 -18.04 -8.80
N VAL A 29 5.21 -17.93 -9.78
CA VAL A 29 3.88 -17.33 -9.69
C VAL A 29 2.86 -18.42 -10.06
N TRP A 30 1.94 -18.69 -9.16
CA TRP A 30 0.87 -19.65 -9.39
C TRP A 30 -0.46 -18.91 -9.51
N ALA A 31 -1.46 -19.57 -10.04
CA ALA A 31 -2.83 -19.09 -9.96
C ALA A 31 -3.19 -18.91 -8.49
N GLY A 32 -3.70 -17.73 -8.15
CA GLY A 32 -4.16 -17.43 -6.79
C GLY A 32 -5.66 -17.64 -6.67
N ASP A 33 -6.19 -17.29 -5.52
CA ASP A 33 -7.62 -17.21 -5.26
C ASP A 33 -8.09 -15.74 -5.34
N PRO A 34 -9.29 -15.46 -5.93
CA PRO A 34 -9.81 -14.09 -5.97
C PRO A 34 -10.26 -13.57 -4.59
N HIS A 35 -10.37 -14.43 -3.61
CA HIS A 35 -10.77 -14.10 -2.24
C HIS A 35 -9.93 -14.80 -1.17
N PRO A 36 -9.73 -14.15 -0.01
CA PRO A 36 -10.12 -12.77 0.31
C PRO A 36 -9.27 -11.73 -0.42
N LEU A 37 -9.79 -10.50 -0.57
CA LEU A 37 -9.01 -9.37 -1.10
C LEU A 37 -7.86 -9.02 -0.17
N GLY A 38 -6.79 -8.49 -0.75
CA GLY A 38 -5.55 -8.16 -0.04
C GLY A 38 -4.49 -9.26 -0.10
N ALA A 39 -3.48 -9.15 0.77
CA ALA A 39 -2.43 -10.14 0.91
C ALA A 39 -2.76 -11.12 2.03
N THR A 40 -2.83 -12.41 1.70
CA THR A 40 -3.16 -13.48 2.66
C THR A 40 -2.05 -14.52 2.68
N PHE A 41 -1.31 -14.58 3.78
CA PHE A 41 -0.32 -15.62 4.05
C PHE A 41 -0.99 -16.87 4.60
N ASP A 42 -0.67 -18.05 4.04
CA ASP A 42 -1.28 -19.33 4.41
C ASP A 42 -0.34 -20.29 5.18
N GLY A 43 0.86 -19.81 5.52
CA GLY A 43 1.92 -20.62 6.15
C GLY A 43 2.96 -21.14 5.17
N THR A 44 2.71 -21.12 3.86
CA THR A 44 3.61 -21.60 2.81
C THR A 44 3.95 -20.55 1.76
N GLY A 45 3.08 -19.57 1.55
CA GLY A 45 3.22 -18.47 0.62
C GLY A 45 2.12 -17.44 0.82
N THR A 46 2.03 -16.49 -0.09
CA THR A 46 1.07 -15.39 0.01
C THR A 46 0.22 -15.30 -1.25
N ASN A 47 -1.10 -15.31 -1.05
CA ASN A 47 -2.07 -14.95 -2.06
C ASN A 47 -2.30 -13.44 -2.06
N PHE A 48 -2.27 -12.85 -3.25
CA PHE A 48 -2.58 -11.44 -3.47
C PHE A 48 -3.83 -11.34 -4.34
N ALA A 49 -4.78 -10.49 -3.94
CA ALA A 49 -6.01 -10.27 -4.68
C ALA A 49 -6.42 -8.80 -4.62
N LEU A 50 -6.56 -8.16 -5.79
CA LEU A 50 -6.89 -6.76 -5.95
C LEU A 50 -8.09 -6.59 -6.88
N PHE A 51 -9.13 -5.87 -6.44
CA PHE A 51 -10.24 -5.49 -7.30
C PHE A 51 -9.90 -4.24 -8.12
N SER A 52 -10.03 -4.35 -9.45
CA SER A 52 -10.01 -3.19 -10.35
C SER A 52 -10.84 -3.48 -11.61
N SER A 53 -11.95 -2.77 -11.77
CA SER A 53 -12.87 -2.98 -12.90
C SER A 53 -12.44 -2.26 -14.18
N SER A 54 -11.55 -1.30 -14.09
CA SER A 54 -11.11 -0.45 -15.21
C SER A 54 -9.63 -0.65 -15.58
N ALA A 55 -8.90 -1.48 -14.82
CA ALA A 55 -7.52 -1.80 -15.16
C ALA A 55 -7.44 -2.64 -16.43
N GLU A 56 -6.48 -2.34 -17.28
CA GLU A 56 -6.08 -3.17 -18.43
C GLU A 56 -4.98 -4.15 -18.04
N HIS A 57 -4.15 -3.77 -17.04
CA HIS A 57 -3.06 -4.57 -16.53
C HIS A 57 -2.73 -4.16 -15.09
N VAL A 58 -2.33 -5.12 -14.26
CA VAL A 58 -1.93 -4.89 -12.86
C VAL A 58 -0.59 -5.55 -12.59
N GLU A 59 0.36 -4.79 -12.05
CA GLU A 59 1.62 -5.28 -11.53
C GLU A 59 1.58 -5.29 -9.99
N LEU A 60 1.88 -6.43 -9.39
CA LEU A 60 2.25 -6.53 -7.99
C LEU A 60 3.72 -6.12 -7.84
N CYS A 61 3.97 -5.11 -7.04
CA CYS A 61 5.31 -4.59 -6.77
C CYS A 61 5.77 -5.07 -5.39
N LEU A 62 6.85 -5.83 -5.34
CA LEU A 62 7.52 -6.26 -4.11
C LEU A 62 8.77 -5.40 -3.90
N PHE A 63 8.95 -4.90 -2.67
CA PHE A 63 10.07 -4.02 -2.31
C PHE A 63 10.98 -4.73 -1.31
N GLY A 64 12.27 -4.79 -1.60
CA GLY A 64 13.27 -5.44 -0.74
C GLY A 64 12.95 -6.91 -0.45
N GLY A 65 13.22 -7.32 0.77
CA GLY A 65 12.90 -8.66 1.31
C GLY A 65 12.08 -8.56 2.60
N PRO A 66 11.74 -9.70 3.22
CA PRO A 66 11.01 -9.71 4.49
C PRO A 66 11.73 -8.88 5.57
N GLY A 67 11.06 -7.83 6.04
CA GLY A 67 11.61 -6.89 7.04
C GLY A 67 12.59 -5.84 6.50
N ASP A 68 12.85 -5.83 5.19
CA ASP A 68 13.69 -4.83 4.52
C ASP A 68 12.81 -3.94 3.63
N ARG A 69 12.74 -2.66 3.94
CA ARG A 69 12.08 -1.64 3.13
C ARG A 69 13.09 -0.95 2.22
N SER A 70 13.79 -1.70 1.39
CA SER A 70 14.57 -1.10 0.30
C SER A 70 13.66 -0.74 -0.88
N LEU A 71 14.11 0.22 -1.71
CA LEU A 71 13.41 0.59 -2.95
C LEU A 71 13.78 -0.34 -4.13
N ASP A 72 14.42 -1.48 -3.86
CA ASP A 72 14.62 -2.52 -4.86
C ASP A 72 13.26 -3.12 -5.23
N GLU A 73 12.66 -2.59 -6.28
CA GLU A 73 11.33 -2.98 -6.76
C GLU A 73 11.43 -4.19 -7.69
N GLN A 74 10.68 -5.23 -7.39
CA GLN A 74 10.41 -6.35 -8.29
C GLN A 74 8.95 -6.31 -8.70
N ARG A 75 8.67 -6.20 -10.00
CA ARG A 75 7.33 -6.18 -10.57
C ARG A 75 6.94 -7.56 -11.08
N ILE A 76 5.70 -7.94 -10.81
CA ILE A 76 5.12 -9.22 -11.16
C ILE A 76 3.77 -8.96 -11.78
N ASP A 77 3.62 -9.35 -13.05
CA ASP A 77 2.35 -9.23 -13.76
C ASP A 77 1.31 -10.18 -13.18
N LEU A 78 0.13 -9.65 -12.84
CA LEU A 78 -1.00 -10.45 -12.46
C LEU A 78 -1.78 -10.84 -13.72
N HIS A 79 -1.81 -12.13 -14.03
CA HIS A 79 -2.47 -12.63 -15.25
C HIS A 79 -3.85 -13.24 -14.99
N GLU A 80 -4.08 -13.72 -13.76
CA GLU A 80 -5.35 -14.33 -13.40
C GLU A 80 -6.35 -13.26 -12.98
N VAL A 81 -7.55 -13.29 -13.61
CA VAL A 81 -8.62 -12.32 -13.35
C VAL A 81 -9.95 -13.05 -13.24
N ASP A 82 -10.63 -12.90 -12.10
CA ASP A 82 -11.97 -13.43 -11.89
C ASP A 82 -12.91 -12.30 -11.42
N GLY A 83 -13.90 -11.97 -12.23
CA GLY A 83 -14.89 -10.92 -11.90
C GLY A 83 -14.25 -9.56 -11.55
N HIS A 84 -13.25 -9.11 -12.30
CA HIS A 84 -12.44 -7.89 -12.06
C HIS A 84 -11.49 -7.95 -10.84
N ILE A 85 -11.28 -9.14 -10.28
CA ILE A 85 -10.29 -9.35 -9.23
C ILE A 85 -9.05 -9.95 -9.86
N TRP A 86 -7.95 -9.20 -9.78
CA TRP A 86 -6.63 -9.59 -10.24
C TRP A 86 -5.94 -10.34 -9.12
N HIS A 87 -5.44 -11.55 -9.36
CA HIS A 87 -4.88 -12.35 -8.28
C HIS A 87 -3.70 -13.22 -8.72
N ALA A 88 -2.85 -13.55 -7.75
CA ALA A 88 -1.75 -14.49 -7.91
C ALA A 88 -1.35 -15.05 -6.55
N TYR A 89 -0.79 -16.26 -6.54
CA TYR A 89 -0.17 -16.86 -5.38
C TYR A 89 1.36 -16.94 -5.56
N LEU A 90 2.10 -16.43 -4.59
CA LEU A 90 3.55 -16.41 -4.58
C LEU A 90 4.09 -17.29 -3.44
N PRO A 91 4.60 -18.50 -3.73
CA PRO A 91 5.03 -19.46 -2.68
C PRO A 91 6.28 -19.00 -1.91
N ASP A 92 7.03 -18.04 -2.47
CA ASP A 92 8.27 -17.56 -1.86
C ASP A 92 8.10 -16.24 -1.10
N VAL A 93 6.85 -15.74 -0.96
CA VAL A 93 6.54 -14.50 -0.25
C VAL A 93 6.02 -14.82 1.15
N THR A 94 6.70 -14.28 2.15
CA THR A 94 6.45 -14.54 3.57
C THR A 94 6.15 -13.25 4.34
N PRO A 95 5.65 -13.34 5.58
CA PRO A 95 5.39 -12.17 6.42
C PRO A 95 6.61 -11.26 6.55
N GLY A 96 6.36 -9.95 6.54
CA GLY A 96 7.36 -8.89 6.52
C GLY A 96 7.71 -8.35 5.12
N GLN A 97 7.26 -9.01 4.03
CA GLN A 97 7.46 -8.51 2.68
C GLN A 97 6.64 -7.23 2.45
N HIS A 98 7.31 -6.17 2.00
CA HIS A 98 6.66 -4.92 1.58
C HIS A 98 6.13 -5.04 0.16
N TYR A 99 4.93 -4.50 -0.08
CA TYR A 99 4.30 -4.57 -1.39
C TYR A 99 3.38 -3.39 -1.67
N GLY A 100 3.08 -3.20 -2.94
CA GLY A 100 2.08 -2.29 -3.47
C GLY A 100 1.67 -2.72 -4.87
N TYR A 101 0.89 -1.91 -5.55
CA TYR A 101 0.44 -2.20 -6.90
C TYR A 101 0.72 -1.04 -7.85
N ARG A 102 0.99 -1.36 -9.11
CA ARG A 102 0.93 -0.42 -10.22
C ARG A 102 -0.18 -0.86 -11.16
N VAL A 103 -1.06 0.06 -11.47
CA VAL A 103 -2.27 -0.24 -12.25
C VAL A 103 -2.22 0.53 -13.55
N HIS A 104 -2.26 -0.20 -14.65
CA HIS A 104 -2.25 0.33 -16.00
C HIS A 104 -3.68 0.39 -16.56
N GLY A 105 -3.94 1.36 -17.41
CA GLY A 105 -5.22 1.57 -18.04
C GLY A 105 -5.29 2.92 -18.73
N GLU A 106 -6.46 3.27 -19.22
CA GLU A 106 -6.68 4.54 -19.89
C GLU A 106 -6.48 5.74 -18.95
N TRP A 107 -5.74 6.74 -19.41
CA TRP A 107 -5.70 8.08 -18.82
C TRP A 107 -6.76 8.93 -19.48
N ASN A 108 -7.89 9.13 -18.79
CA ASN A 108 -9.01 9.93 -19.29
C ASN A 108 -9.74 10.59 -18.10
N PRO A 109 -9.22 11.75 -17.62
CA PRO A 109 -9.79 12.46 -16.48
C PRO A 109 -11.28 12.81 -16.66
N ASP A 110 -11.71 13.16 -17.87
CA ASP A 110 -13.10 13.49 -18.17
C ASP A 110 -14.06 12.31 -17.94
N ALA A 111 -13.58 11.09 -18.15
CA ALA A 111 -14.30 9.85 -17.85
C ALA A 111 -14.09 9.32 -16.42
N GLY A 112 -13.28 10.01 -15.61
CA GLY A 112 -12.92 9.59 -14.26
C GLY A 112 -11.87 8.48 -14.23
N LEU A 113 -11.13 8.26 -15.32
CA LEU A 113 -10.06 7.27 -15.43
C LEU A 113 -8.70 7.93 -15.20
N TRP A 114 -8.02 7.54 -14.13
CA TRP A 114 -6.78 8.15 -13.66
C TRP A 114 -5.66 7.12 -13.54
N HIS A 115 -5.59 6.16 -14.46
CA HIS A 115 -4.55 5.15 -14.41
C HIS A 115 -3.20 5.75 -14.72
N ASN A 116 -2.23 5.51 -13.83
CA ASN A 116 -0.86 5.98 -13.99
C ASN A 116 0.10 4.98 -13.33
N GLU A 117 0.79 4.22 -14.16
CA GLU A 117 1.73 3.16 -13.76
C GLU A 117 2.97 3.67 -13.03
N THR A 118 3.23 4.97 -13.05
CA THR A 118 4.31 5.56 -12.25
C THR A 118 3.94 5.67 -10.77
N LYS A 119 2.67 5.43 -10.42
CA LYS A 119 2.19 5.51 -9.04
C LYS A 119 2.11 4.14 -8.39
N VAL A 120 2.83 3.98 -7.30
CA VAL A 120 2.65 2.82 -6.41
C VAL A 120 1.42 3.08 -5.55
N LEU A 121 0.46 2.19 -5.66
CA LEU A 121 -0.79 2.25 -4.91
C LEU A 121 -0.72 1.32 -3.71
N LEU A 122 -1.13 1.85 -2.56
CA LEU A 122 -1.33 1.05 -1.37
C LEU A 122 -2.53 0.12 -1.55
N ASP A 123 -2.40 -1.12 -1.13
CA ASP A 123 -3.50 -2.07 -1.10
C ASP A 123 -4.60 -1.60 -0.14
N PRO A 124 -5.85 -1.39 -0.61
CA PRO A 124 -6.95 -0.98 0.25
C PRO A 124 -7.28 -1.99 1.35
N TYR A 125 -6.88 -3.25 1.18
CA TYR A 125 -7.10 -4.35 2.12
C TYR A 125 -5.83 -4.75 2.88
N ALA A 126 -4.79 -3.92 2.85
CA ALA A 126 -3.56 -4.18 3.62
C ALA A 126 -3.87 -4.23 5.12
N HIS A 127 -3.50 -5.35 5.76
CA HIS A 127 -3.68 -5.51 7.21
C HIS A 127 -2.57 -4.84 8.03
N ARG A 128 -1.45 -4.57 7.40
CA ARG A 128 -0.32 -3.84 7.97
C ARG A 128 0.24 -2.90 6.93
N ILE A 129 0.54 -1.69 7.36
CA ILE A 129 1.14 -0.63 6.54
C ILE A 129 2.44 -0.21 7.22
N ASP A 130 3.46 0.05 6.41
CA ASP A 130 4.74 0.58 6.87
C ASP A 130 5.15 1.82 6.07
N GLY A 131 5.74 2.79 6.77
CA GLY A 131 6.12 4.08 6.23
C GLY A 131 5.06 5.16 6.38
N GLU A 132 5.47 6.36 6.09
CA GLU A 132 4.64 7.56 6.11
C GLU A 132 4.52 8.11 4.69
N LEU A 133 3.44 8.84 4.43
CA LEU A 133 3.27 9.58 3.19
C LEU A 133 4.12 10.86 3.28
N ASP A 134 5.12 10.95 2.41
CA ASP A 134 5.86 12.20 2.20
C ASP A 134 5.20 12.96 1.04
N TRP A 135 4.54 14.08 1.37
CA TRP A 135 3.83 14.88 0.39
C TRP A 135 4.80 15.51 -0.61
N SER A 136 4.95 14.83 -1.75
CA SER A 136 5.72 15.25 -2.91
C SER A 136 4.81 15.39 -4.12
N THR A 137 5.22 16.14 -5.14
CA THR A 137 4.53 16.21 -6.44
C THR A 137 4.38 14.82 -7.06
N ALA A 138 5.32 13.93 -6.82
CA ALA A 138 5.29 12.55 -7.28
C ALA A 138 4.10 11.72 -6.76
N CYS A 139 3.45 12.13 -5.65
CA CYS A 139 2.29 11.42 -5.11
C CYS A 139 1.01 11.65 -5.91
N PHE A 140 0.96 12.69 -6.73
CA PHE A 140 -0.22 13.02 -7.55
C PHE A 140 -0.15 12.27 -8.89
N ALA A 141 -1.26 11.68 -9.30
CA ALA A 141 -1.35 11.00 -10.60
C ALA A 141 -1.28 11.96 -11.78
N TYR A 142 -1.69 13.20 -11.57
CA TYR A 142 -1.73 14.28 -12.56
C TYR A 142 -0.63 15.31 -12.30
N ASP A 143 -0.28 16.09 -13.32
CA ASP A 143 0.60 17.24 -13.20
C ASP A 143 -0.14 18.39 -12.51
N LEU A 144 0.47 19.03 -11.49
CA LEU A 144 -0.16 20.10 -10.73
C LEU A 144 -0.33 21.40 -11.56
N ASP A 145 0.50 21.61 -12.57
CA ASP A 145 0.45 22.76 -13.47
C ASP A 145 -0.48 22.51 -14.67
N ASP A 146 -0.74 21.24 -15.01
CA ASP A 146 -1.65 20.80 -16.08
C ASP A 146 -2.41 19.51 -15.64
N PRO A 147 -3.53 19.65 -14.92
CA PRO A 147 -4.27 18.51 -14.36
C PRO A 147 -4.81 17.50 -15.37
N ASP A 148 -4.90 17.86 -16.66
CA ASP A 148 -5.32 16.94 -17.71
C ASP A 148 -4.17 16.01 -18.15
N SER A 149 -2.94 16.33 -17.81
CA SER A 149 -1.75 15.53 -18.10
C SER A 149 -1.35 14.62 -16.96
N ALA A 150 -0.90 13.41 -17.29
CA ALA A 150 -0.38 12.47 -16.31
C ALA A 150 1.00 12.89 -15.79
N ASN A 151 1.21 12.81 -14.48
CA ASN A 151 2.51 13.06 -13.86
C ASN A 151 3.44 11.85 -14.03
N SER A 152 4.63 12.07 -14.57
CA SER A 152 5.61 11.03 -14.90
C SER A 152 6.59 10.68 -13.76
N GLU A 153 6.52 11.35 -12.61
CA GLU A 153 7.40 11.08 -11.48
C GLU A 153 7.01 9.78 -10.77
N ASP A 154 7.98 8.99 -10.33
CA ASP A 154 7.73 7.76 -9.58
C ASP A 154 7.38 8.06 -8.11
N SER A 155 6.24 7.53 -7.64
CA SER A 155 5.79 7.75 -6.26
C SER A 155 6.38 6.77 -5.23
N ALA A 156 7.05 5.70 -5.64
CA ALA A 156 7.53 4.65 -4.74
C ALA A 156 8.33 5.15 -3.51
N PRO A 157 9.21 6.18 -3.64
CA PRO A 157 9.96 6.69 -2.49
C PRO A 157 9.13 7.43 -1.44
N PHE A 158 7.93 7.89 -1.82
CA PHE A 158 7.15 8.88 -1.07
C PHE A 158 5.88 8.33 -0.43
N VAL A 159 5.51 7.07 -0.75
CA VAL A 159 4.25 6.47 -0.32
C VAL A 159 4.47 5.34 0.69
N PRO A 160 3.53 5.13 1.63
CA PRO A 160 3.56 3.94 2.48
C PRO A 160 3.29 2.68 1.66
N LEU A 161 3.76 1.55 2.15
CA LEU A 161 3.61 0.24 1.52
C LEU A 161 2.79 -0.70 2.39
N GLY A 162 2.06 -1.62 1.77
CA GLY A 162 1.48 -2.75 2.45
C GLY A 162 2.58 -3.71 2.94
N VAL A 163 2.32 -4.42 4.02
CA VAL A 163 3.23 -5.44 4.53
C VAL A 163 2.47 -6.75 4.71
N VAL A 164 2.99 -7.81 4.11
CA VAL A 164 2.44 -9.15 4.32
C VAL A 164 2.51 -9.50 5.81
N ASN A 165 1.39 -9.90 6.38
CA ASN A 165 1.25 -10.19 7.80
C ASN A 165 0.75 -11.62 8.03
N ASP A 166 1.35 -12.32 8.99
CA ASP A 166 0.80 -13.56 9.51
C ASP A 166 -0.32 -13.22 10.50
N ARG A 167 -1.52 -13.68 10.19
CA ARG A 167 -2.72 -13.49 11.01
C ARG A 167 -3.07 -14.69 11.84
N SER A 168 -2.25 -15.74 11.79
CA SER A 168 -2.44 -16.91 12.63
C SER A 168 -2.32 -16.52 14.11
N PHE A 169 -3.25 -17.02 14.90
CA PHE A 169 -3.25 -16.88 16.33
C PHE A 169 -3.69 -18.22 16.94
N ASP A 170 -2.95 -18.69 17.91
CA ASP A 170 -3.29 -19.92 18.61
C ASP A 170 -4.41 -19.66 19.64
N TRP A 171 -5.63 -20.04 19.26
CA TRP A 171 -6.81 -19.97 20.13
C TRP A 171 -6.99 -21.23 20.97
N SER A 172 -6.02 -22.16 20.97
CA SER A 172 -6.12 -23.38 21.78
C SER A 172 -6.16 -23.03 23.28
N GLY A 173 -7.19 -23.51 23.93
CA GLY A 173 -7.44 -23.20 25.35
C GLY A 173 -8.25 -21.94 25.60
N ASP A 174 -8.65 -21.17 24.55
CA ASP A 174 -9.62 -20.10 24.70
C ASP A 174 -11.06 -20.63 24.63
N GLU A 175 -11.87 -20.26 25.58
CA GLU A 175 -13.29 -20.62 25.64
C GLU A 175 -14.16 -19.37 25.79
N LEU A 176 -15.28 -19.35 25.06
CA LEU A 176 -16.29 -18.30 25.25
C LEU A 176 -16.83 -18.34 26.68
N LEU A 177 -16.81 -17.22 27.36
CA LEU A 177 -17.31 -17.09 28.73
C LEU A 177 -18.80 -17.43 28.88
N LYS A 178 -19.59 -17.33 27.78
CA LYS A 178 -21.04 -17.60 27.72
C LYS A 178 -21.84 -16.90 28.81
N THR A 179 -21.37 -15.73 29.27
CA THR A 179 -22.06 -14.93 30.26
C THR A 179 -23.44 -14.53 29.75
N PRO A 180 -24.53 -14.79 30.48
CA PRO A 180 -25.88 -14.41 30.08
C PRO A 180 -25.98 -12.88 29.90
N THR A 181 -26.74 -12.42 28.90
CA THR A 181 -26.88 -10.98 28.63
C THR A 181 -27.37 -10.18 29.81
N HIS A 182 -28.27 -10.76 30.63
CA HIS A 182 -28.84 -10.11 31.83
C HIS A 182 -27.84 -9.97 33.01
N GLU A 183 -26.70 -10.67 32.92
CA GLU A 183 -25.59 -10.57 33.88
C GLU A 183 -24.43 -9.72 33.33
N SER A 184 -24.55 -9.26 32.07
CA SER A 184 -23.50 -8.49 31.42
C SER A 184 -23.70 -7.00 31.61
N ILE A 185 -22.62 -6.29 31.94
CA ILE A 185 -22.58 -4.83 31.97
C ILE A 185 -21.70 -4.36 30.81
N ILE A 186 -22.28 -3.55 29.92
CA ILE A 186 -21.56 -2.97 28.80
C ILE A 186 -21.28 -1.50 29.13
N TYR A 187 -19.99 -1.13 29.10
CA TYR A 187 -19.54 0.24 29.26
C TYR A 187 -18.87 0.70 27.97
N GLU A 188 -19.47 1.65 27.28
CA GLU A 188 -18.91 2.25 26.11
C GLU A 188 -18.17 3.54 26.47
N ALA A 189 -16.92 3.65 26.05
CA ALA A 189 -16.10 4.83 26.32
C ALA A 189 -15.28 5.21 25.08
N HIS A 190 -15.23 6.50 24.76
CA HIS A 190 -14.34 7.03 23.75
C HIS A 190 -12.93 7.17 24.34
N VAL A 191 -11.96 6.40 23.80
CA VAL A 191 -10.60 6.29 24.37
C VAL A 191 -9.96 7.67 24.64
N ARG A 192 -9.93 8.55 23.64
CA ARG A 192 -9.38 9.90 23.79
C ARG A 192 -10.22 10.77 24.72
N GLY A 193 -11.54 10.76 24.56
CA GLY A 193 -12.45 11.65 25.32
C GLY A 193 -12.61 11.26 26.78
N PHE A 194 -12.41 9.98 27.12
CA PHE A 194 -12.66 9.47 28.45
C PHE A 194 -11.73 10.06 29.53
N THR A 195 -10.45 10.24 29.18
CA THR A 195 -9.43 10.75 30.11
C THR A 195 -8.88 12.12 29.74
N MET A 196 -9.28 12.72 28.62
CA MET A 196 -8.70 13.97 28.09
C MET A 196 -8.77 15.16 29.05
N GLN A 197 -9.73 15.20 29.95
CA GLN A 197 -9.89 16.26 30.96
C GLN A 197 -9.74 15.74 32.38
N HIS A 198 -9.17 14.55 32.57
CA HIS A 198 -8.98 13.98 33.88
C HIS A 198 -7.91 14.76 34.67
N PRO A 199 -8.21 15.23 35.91
CA PRO A 199 -7.31 16.15 36.63
C PRO A 199 -5.97 15.53 37.03
N ASP A 200 -5.91 14.21 37.13
CA ASP A 200 -4.71 13.49 37.56
C ASP A 200 -3.84 13.01 36.37
N ILE A 201 -4.23 13.34 35.13
CA ILE A 201 -3.45 12.98 33.93
C ILE A 201 -2.75 14.23 33.41
N PRO A 202 -1.40 14.21 33.28
CA PRO A 202 -0.65 15.33 32.74
C PRO A 202 -1.11 15.68 31.31
N PRO A 203 -1.15 16.97 30.91
CA PRO A 203 -1.60 17.43 29.59
C PRO A 203 -0.79 16.87 28.40
N GLU A 204 0.44 16.39 28.65
CA GLU A 204 1.33 15.79 27.67
C GLU A 204 1.12 14.29 27.43
N GLN A 205 0.20 13.66 28.10
CA GLN A 205 -0.23 12.27 27.92
C GLN A 205 -1.65 12.20 27.33
#